data_3cbe344d8aaa6bb9e77168d161eb31d8
#
_entry.id   3cbe344d8aaa6bb9e77168d161eb31d8
#
_cell.length_a   1.000
_cell.length_b   1.000
_cell.length_c   1.000
_cell.angle_alpha   90.00
_cell.angle_beta   90.00
_cell.angle_gamma   90.00
#
_symmetry.space_group_name_H-M   'P 1'
#
loop_
_entity.id
_entity.type
_entity.pdbx_description
1 polymer ?
#
loop_
_entity_poly.entity_id
_entity_poly.type
_entity_poly.pdbx_seq_one_letter_code
_entity_poly.pdbx_strand_id
1 'polypeptide(L)'
;TSKTKKEAALYLLKSYYYKAEFALQDEEEKKQIFNKGKSLGEEYINKHPDSAEFRYWYLVNLGSWAQVYGILTAAREGVSDLMKIHSEKIIELDPEYRNGGGYFMLGAVHYKSPYIPFLLSWPNNDEAIKYLQLSVETGKAEINQKNYLAQAVNKDGQHEKARKLLNEVINTKPNLNN
;
A
#
# COMPACT_ATOMS: atom_id res chain seq x y z
N THR A 1 -25.85 -15.72 2.41
CA THR A 1 -25.84 -15.39 0.96
C THR A 1 -24.41 -15.16 0.49
N SER A 2 -24.15 -15.22 -0.85
CA SER A 2 -22.81 -14.94 -1.43
C SER A 2 -22.33 -13.52 -1.07
N LYS A 3 -23.22 -12.54 -1.08
CA LYS A 3 -22.95 -11.14 -0.69
C LYS A 3 -22.41 -11.04 0.74
N THR A 4 -23.07 -11.70 1.68
CA THR A 4 -22.65 -11.70 3.10
C THR A 4 -21.26 -12.31 3.31
N LYS A 5 -20.92 -13.36 2.54
CA LYS A 5 -19.57 -13.96 2.59
C LYS A 5 -18.50 -13.03 2.05
N LYS A 6 -18.78 -12.31 0.98
CA LYS A 6 -17.89 -11.29 0.39
C LYS A 6 -17.61 -10.16 1.41
N GLU A 7 -18.65 -9.60 2.00
CA GLU A 7 -18.53 -8.55 3.01
C GLU A 7 -17.74 -9.04 4.25
N ALA A 8 -18.04 -10.24 4.75
CA ALA A 8 -17.32 -10.83 5.88
C ALA A 8 -15.83 -11.02 5.60
N ALA A 9 -15.46 -11.48 4.41
CA ALA A 9 -14.06 -11.64 4.02
C ALA A 9 -13.31 -10.31 3.96
N LEU A 10 -13.97 -9.27 3.45
CA LEU A 10 -13.39 -7.94 3.40
C LEU A 10 -13.16 -7.37 4.81
N TYR A 11 -14.14 -7.50 5.70
CA TYR A 11 -13.98 -7.11 7.10
C TYR A 11 -12.85 -7.90 7.78
N LEU A 12 -12.71 -9.18 7.46
CA LEU A 12 -11.65 -10.02 8.01
C LEU A 12 -10.25 -9.57 7.52
N LEU A 13 -10.09 -9.23 6.23
CA LEU A 13 -8.86 -8.66 5.69
C LEU A 13 -8.46 -7.36 6.41
N LYS A 14 -9.43 -6.46 6.61
CA LYS A 14 -9.24 -5.22 7.37
C LYS A 14 -8.84 -5.54 8.82
N SER A 15 -9.54 -6.47 9.46
CA SER A 15 -9.28 -6.85 10.84
C SER A 15 -7.89 -7.48 11.04
N TYR A 16 -7.40 -8.28 10.10
CA TYR A 16 -6.04 -8.82 10.15
C TYR A 16 -5.01 -7.71 10.14
N TYR A 17 -5.14 -6.75 9.22
CA TYR A 17 -4.25 -5.60 9.17
C TYR A 17 -4.25 -4.81 10.49
N TYR A 18 -5.43 -4.34 10.93
CA TYR A 18 -5.52 -3.51 12.13
C TYR A 18 -5.07 -4.25 13.39
N LYS A 19 -5.39 -5.54 13.52
CA LYS A 19 -4.93 -6.35 14.64
C LYS A 19 -3.41 -6.47 14.66
N ALA A 20 -2.80 -6.85 13.55
CA ALA A 20 -1.36 -7.07 13.50
C ALA A 20 -0.57 -5.75 13.63
N GLU A 21 -1.05 -4.67 13.00
CA GLU A 21 -0.35 -3.39 13.00
C GLU A 21 -0.44 -2.68 14.36
N PHE A 22 -1.61 -2.67 14.98
CA PHE A 22 -1.88 -1.79 16.14
C PHE A 22 -2.11 -2.52 17.47
N ALA A 23 -2.45 -3.81 17.46
CA ALA A 23 -2.78 -4.52 18.68
C ALA A 23 -1.74 -5.56 19.11
N LEU A 24 -0.90 -6.04 18.20
CA LEU A 24 0.15 -7.01 18.50
C LEU A 24 1.51 -6.32 18.64
N GLN A 25 2.35 -6.85 19.54
CA GLN A 25 3.73 -6.41 19.73
C GLN A 25 4.73 -7.49 19.27
N ASP A 26 4.36 -8.76 19.42
CA ASP A 26 5.19 -9.89 19.06
C ASP A 26 5.28 -10.05 17.53
N GLU A 27 6.50 -10.13 17.00
CA GLU A 27 6.74 -10.23 15.56
C GLU A 27 6.25 -11.54 14.96
N GLU A 28 6.33 -12.65 15.68
CA GLU A 28 5.86 -13.95 15.17
C GLU A 28 4.34 -14.00 15.12
N GLU A 29 3.65 -13.40 16.08
CA GLU A 29 2.20 -13.24 16.01
C GLU A 29 1.79 -12.34 14.83
N LYS A 30 2.50 -11.21 14.59
CA LYS A 30 2.28 -10.35 13.41
C LYS A 30 2.44 -11.12 12.11
N LYS A 31 3.54 -11.89 11.97
CA LYS A 31 3.78 -12.73 10.78
C LYS A 31 2.64 -13.71 10.53
N GLN A 32 2.16 -14.38 11.57
CA GLN A 32 1.03 -15.32 11.45
C GLN A 32 -0.25 -14.64 10.95
N ILE A 33 -0.56 -13.45 11.48
CA ILE A 33 -1.76 -12.71 11.07
C ILE A 33 -1.61 -12.17 9.64
N PHE A 34 -0.46 -11.60 9.27
CA PHE A 34 -0.23 -11.13 7.90
C PHE A 34 -0.20 -12.28 6.88
N ASN A 35 0.28 -13.47 7.23
CA ASN A 35 0.13 -14.67 6.40
C ASN A 35 -1.33 -15.01 6.14
N LYS A 36 -2.20 -14.93 7.16
CA LYS A 36 -3.65 -15.14 6.98
C LYS A 36 -4.25 -14.07 6.07
N GLY A 37 -3.83 -12.80 6.22
CA GLY A 37 -4.27 -11.70 5.37
C GLY A 37 -3.85 -11.90 3.91
N LYS A 38 -2.58 -12.27 3.67
CA LYS A 38 -2.07 -12.59 2.34
C LYS A 38 -2.88 -13.72 1.69
N SER A 39 -3.02 -14.86 2.35
CA SER A 39 -3.75 -16.02 1.81
C SER A 39 -5.22 -15.74 1.55
N LEU A 40 -5.91 -15.05 2.46
CA LEU A 40 -7.31 -14.68 2.28
C LEU A 40 -7.49 -13.68 1.12
N GLY A 41 -6.56 -12.73 0.98
CA GLY A 41 -6.56 -11.77 -0.12
C GLY A 41 -6.41 -12.45 -1.47
N GLU A 42 -5.44 -13.36 -1.60
CA GLU A 42 -5.23 -14.16 -2.81
C GLU A 42 -6.47 -15.00 -3.19
N GLU A 43 -7.06 -15.67 -2.21
CA GLU A 43 -8.30 -16.45 -2.41
C GLU A 43 -9.43 -15.58 -2.96
N TYR A 44 -9.65 -14.40 -2.38
CA TYR A 44 -10.78 -13.55 -2.77
C TYR A 44 -10.51 -12.72 -4.04
N ILE A 45 -9.28 -12.40 -4.37
CA ILE A 45 -8.92 -11.84 -5.68
C ILE A 45 -9.20 -12.85 -6.79
N ASN A 46 -8.90 -14.13 -6.59
CA ASN A 46 -9.19 -15.19 -7.55
C ASN A 46 -10.71 -15.38 -7.75
N LYS A 47 -11.51 -15.24 -6.71
CA LYS A 47 -12.98 -15.32 -6.78
C LYS A 47 -13.64 -14.05 -7.35
N HIS A 48 -12.99 -12.92 -7.22
CA HIS A 48 -13.49 -11.60 -7.59
C HIS A 48 -12.41 -10.78 -8.29
N PRO A 49 -11.99 -11.18 -9.52
CA PRO A 49 -10.83 -10.58 -10.20
C PRO A 49 -11.00 -9.09 -10.52
N ASP A 50 -12.23 -8.61 -10.61
CA ASP A 50 -12.56 -7.20 -10.91
C ASP A 50 -12.87 -6.37 -9.65
N SER A 51 -12.43 -6.83 -8.47
CA SER A 51 -12.62 -6.09 -7.23
C SER A 51 -11.37 -5.28 -6.84
N ALA A 52 -11.41 -3.97 -7.04
CA ALA A 52 -10.40 -3.04 -6.55
C ALA A 52 -10.26 -3.12 -5.02
N GLU A 53 -11.38 -3.34 -4.31
CA GLU A 53 -11.42 -3.41 -2.86
C GLU A 53 -10.64 -4.59 -2.28
N PHE A 54 -10.80 -5.82 -2.82
CA PHE A 54 -10.01 -6.97 -2.38
C PHE A 54 -8.53 -6.81 -2.72
N ARG A 55 -8.21 -6.29 -3.90
CA ARG A 55 -6.82 -6.01 -4.28
C ARG A 55 -6.17 -5.01 -3.34
N TYR A 56 -6.85 -3.93 -3.00
CA TYR A 56 -6.32 -2.91 -2.10
C TYR A 56 -6.01 -3.49 -0.70
N TRP A 57 -6.96 -4.20 -0.08
CA TRP A 57 -6.76 -4.75 1.25
C TRP A 57 -5.78 -5.95 1.27
N TYR A 58 -5.67 -6.66 0.16
CA TYR A 58 -4.56 -7.59 -0.06
C TYR A 58 -3.21 -6.88 -0.02
N LEU A 59 -3.05 -5.79 -0.79
CA LEU A 59 -1.80 -5.03 -0.82
C LEU A 59 -1.45 -4.40 0.53
N VAL A 60 -2.44 -3.94 1.29
CA VAL A 60 -2.22 -3.46 2.67
C VAL A 60 -1.60 -4.55 3.54
N ASN A 61 -2.16 -5.77 3.52
CA ASN A 61 -1.62 -6.90 4.27
C ASN A 61 -0.26 -7.37 3.72
N LEU A 62 -0.08 -7.39 2.39
CA LEU A 62 1.16 -7.81 1.75
C LEU A 62 2.33 -6.84 2.03
N GLY A 63 2.06 -5.53 2.01
CA GLY A 63 3.07 -4.52 2.34
C GLY A 63 3.53 -4.61 3.80
N SER A 64 2.59 -4.82 4.72
CA SER A 64 2.90 -5.03 6.15
C SER A 64 3.60 -6.38 6.37
N TRP A 65 3.20 -7.43 5.64
CA TRP A 65 3.90 -8.70 5.61
C TRP A 65 5.38 -8.51 5.22
N ALA A 66 5.64 -7.74 4.15
CA ALA A 66 7.00 -7.45 3.70
C ALA A 66 7.86 -6.74 4.76
N GLN A 67 7.26 -5.88 5.57
CA GLN A 67 7.96 -5.18 6.64
C GLN A 67 8.41 -6.12 7.77
N VAL A 68 7.56 -7.04 8.21
CA VAL A 68 7.90 -7.97 9.30
C VAL A 68 8.78 -9.13 8.85
N TYR A 69 8.73 -9.54 7.57
CA TYR A 69 9.61 -10.59 7.03
C TYR A 69 10.95 -10.06 6.52
N GLY A 70 11.02 -8.75 6.32
CA GLY A 70 12.22 -8.06 5.84
C GLY A 70 12.39 -8.05 4.33
N ILE A 71 13.17 -7.08 3.87
CA ILE A 71 13.27 -6.69 2.45
C ILE A 71 13.82 -7.80 1.54
N LEU A 72 14.76 -8.61 2.03
CA LEU A 72 15.35 -9.69 1.24
C LEU A 72 14.37 -10.85 1.04
N THR A 73 13.59 -11.18 2.07
CA THR A 73 12.53 -12.19 1.98
C THR A 73 11.44 -11.71 1.03
N ALA A 74 10.98 -10.47 1.18
CA ALA A 74 9.99 -9.87 0.31
C ALA A 74 10.43 -9.85 -1.17
N ALA A 75 11.69 -9.54 -1.45
CA ALA A 75 12.24 -9.55 -2.81
C ALA A 75 12.25 -10.96 -3.42
N ARG A 76 12.65 -11.98 -2.64
CA ARG A 76 12.64 -13.39 -3.10
C ARG A 76 11.24 -13.92 -3.37
N GLU A 77 10.26 -13.48 -2.59
CA GLU A 77 8.85 -13.82 -2.75
C GLU A 77 8.13 -13.00 -3.86
N GLY A 78 8.86 -12.12 -4.56
CA GLY A 78 8.30 -11.30 -5.64
C GLY A 78 7.27 -10.28 -5.17
N VAL A 79 7.31 -9.85 -3.90
CA VAL A 79 6.31 -8.95 -3.32
C VAL A 79 6.20 -7.65 -4.09
N SER A 80 7.33 -7.08 -4.54
CA SER A 80 7.31 -5.81 -5.29
C SER A 80 6.56 -5.95 -6.62
N ASP A 81 6.72 -7.08 -7.32
CA ASP A 81 6.00 -7.34 -8.58
C ASP A 81 4.51 -7.55 -8.32
N LEU A 82 4.13 -8.27 -7.27
CA LEU A 82 2.73 -8.42 -6.86
C LEU A 82 2.11 -7.05 -6.49
N MET A 83 2.84 -6.23 -5.73
CA MET A 83 2.41 -4.86 -5.39
C MET A 83 2.16 -4.04 -6.66
N LYS A 84 3.07 -4.07 -7.62
CA LYS A 84 2.93 -3.38 -8.90
C LYS A 84 1.71 -3.85 -9.68
N ILE A 85 1.62 -5.15 -9.97
CA ILE A 85 0.54 -5.74 -10.78
C ILE A 85 -0.85 -5.42 -10.19
N HIS A 86 -1.00 -5.59 -8.88
CA HIS A 86 -2.29 -5.34 -8.25
C HIS A 86 -2.61 -3.85 -8.12
N SER A 87 -1.61 -2.98 -7.92
CA SER A 87 -1.82 -1.52 -7.92
C SER A 87 -2.25 -1.00 -9.29
N GLU A 88 -1.60 -1.44 -10.36
CA GLU A 88 -1.97 -1.13 -11.74
C GLU A 88 -3.41 -1.61 -12.04
N LYS A 89 -3.79 -2.80 -11.56
CA LYS A 89 -5.16 -3.30 -11.73
C LYS A 89 -6.19 -2.53 -10.90
N ILE A 90 -5.85 -2.02 -9.72
CA ILE A 90 -6.73 -1.12 -8.96
C ILE A 90 -6.97 0.17 -9.76
N ILE A 91 -5.90 0.77 -10.31
CA ILE A 91 -6.00 1.99 -11.12
C ILE A 91 -6.89 1.78 -12.36
N GLU A 92 -6.75 0.63 -13.03
CA GLU A 92 -7.59 0.27 -14.18
C GLU A 92 -9.07 0.13 -13.79
N LEU A 93 -9.37 -0.51 -12.66
CA LEU A 93 -10.73 -0.82 -12.22
C LEU A 93 -11.44 0.40 -11.60
N ASP A 94 -10.74 1.15 -10.77
CA ASP A 94 -11.25 2.31 -10.05
C ASP A 94 -10.09 3.23 -9.61
N PRO A 95 -9.68 4.20 -10.45
CA PRO A 95 -8.57 5.08 -10.15
C PRO A 95 -8.80 5.98 -8.93
N GLU A 96 -10.06 6.23 -8.55
CA GLU A 96 -10.43 7.06 -7.40
C GLU A 96 -10.58 6.24 -6.10
N TYR A 97 -10.54 4.89 -6.18
CA TYR A 97 -10.69 4.04 -5.02
C TYR A 97 -9.75 4.48 -3.88
N ARG A 98 -10.32 4.70 -2.70
CA ARG A 98 -9.57 5.19 -1.54
C ARG A 98 -8.74 6.45 -1.82
N ASN A 99 -9.35 7.43 -2.49
CA ASN A 99 -8.70 8.69 -2.83
C ASN A 99 -7.38 8.50 -3.61
N GLY A 100 -7.40 7.71 -4.67
CA GLY A 100 -6.19 7.41 -5.45
C GLY A 100 -5.29 6.35 -4.80
N GLY A 101 -5.87 5.43 -4.04
CA GLY A 101 -5.14 4.39 -3.30
C GLY A 101 -4.31 3.46 -4.18
N GLY A 102 -4.75 3.18 -5.43
CA GLY A 102 -3.96 2.42 -6.40
C GLY A 102 -2.66 3.15 -6.78
N TYR A 103 -2.75 4.44 -7.08
CA TYR A 103 -1.57 5.28 -7.34
C TYR A 103 -0.65 5.36 -6.12
N PHE A 104 -1.22 5.50 -4.92
CA PHE A 104 -0.44 5.51 -3.68
C PHE A 104 0.37 4.23 -3.51
N MET A 105 -0.26 3.06 -3.67
CA MET A 105 0.42 1.76 -3.51
C MET A 105 1.52 1.57 -4.57
N LEU A 106 1.25 1.98 -5.81
CA LEU A 106 2.24 1.89 -6.89
C LEU A 106 3.43 2.83 -6.63
N GLY A 107 3.19 4.07 -6.24
CA GLY A 107 4.25 4.99 -5.86
C GLY A 107 5.04 4.54 -4.64
N ALA A 108 4.35 3.99 -3.64
CA ALA A 108 4.98 3.47 -2.44
C ALA A 108 5.91 2.28 -2.72
N VAL A 109 5.53 1.36 -3.60
CA VAL A 109 6.40 0.23 -3.98
C VAL A 109 7.63 0.70 -4.76
N HIS A 110 7.50 1.67 -5.68
CA HIS A 110 8.66 2.27 -6.35
C HIS A 110 9.61 2.96 -5.38
N TYR A 111 9.09 3.60 -4.33
CA TYR A 111 9.88 4.32 -3.34
C TYR A 111 10.59 3.39 -2.35
N LYS A 112 9.89 2.36 -1.86
CA LYS A 112 10.35 1.48 -0.77
C LYS A 112 11.16 0.28 -1.24
N SER A 113 10.92 -0.20 -2.47
CA SER A 113 11.63 -1.37 -2.98
C SER A 113 13.08 -1.02 -3.32
N PRO A 114 14.03 -1.87 -2.94
CA PRO A 114 15.43 -1.66 -3.30
C PRO A 114 15.64 -1.98 -4.79
N TYR A 115 16.63 -1.34 -5.39
CA TYR A 115 17.18 -1.83 -6.64
C TYR A 115 18.09 -3.03 -6.35
N ILE A 116 17.79 -4.21 -6.90
CA ILE A 116 18.60 -5.43 -6.78
C ILE A 116 18.90 -5.90 -8.19
N PRO A 117 20.16 -5.83 -8.67
CA PRO A 117 20.53 -6.26 -10.01
C PRO A 117 20.03 -7.68 -10.29
N PHE A 118 19.50 -7.90 -11.51
CA PHE A 118 18.95 -9.17 -12.00
C PHE A 118 17.69 -9.71 -11.28
N LEU A 119 17.35 -9.21 -10.11
CA LEU A 119 16.18 -9.65 -9.34
C LEU A 119 15.05 -8.61 -9.32
N LEU A 120 15.39 -7.35 -9.04
CA LEU A 120 14.42 -6.27 -8.91
C LEU A 120 15.04 -4.96 -9.41
N SER A 121 14.92 -4.70 -10.71
CA SER A 121 15.61 -3.60 -11.39
C SER A 121 14.69 -2.47 -11.87
N TRP A 122 13.37 -2.60 -11.69
CA TRP A 122 12.41 -1.61 -12.16
C TRP A 122 12.02 -0.51 -11.15
N PRO A 123 12.09 -0.70 -9.81
CA PRO A 123 11.75 0.38 -8.88
C PRO A 123 12.68 1.57 -9.06
N ASN A 124 12.10 2.77 -9.16
CA ASN A 124 12.86 4.01 -9.25
C ASN A 124 12.11 5.19 -8.62
N ASN A 125 12.84 6.23 -8.24
CA ASN A 125 12.28 7.34 -7.49
C ASN A 125 11.46 8.32 -8.36
N ASP A 126 11.72 8.41 -9.67
CA ASP A 126 10.96 9.28 -10.56
C ASP A 126 9.54 8.76 -10.74
N GLU A 127 9.38 7.44 -10.97
CA GLU A 127 8.08 6.80 -11.01
C GLU A 127 7.39 6.85 -9.63
N ALA A 128 8.14 6.75 -8.52
CA ALA A 128 7.57 6.95 -7.18
C ALA A 128 6.96 8.34 -7.04
N ILE A 129 7.69 9.40 -7.39
CA ILE A 129 7.22 10.79 -7.34
C ILE A 129 5.98 10.96 -8.23
N LYS A 130 6.01 10.46 -9.45
CA LYS A 130 4.92 10.54 -10.42
C LYS A 130 3.62 9.92 -9.86
N TYR A 131 3.67 8.68 -9.40
CA TYR A 131 2.48 8.00 -8.90
C TYR A 131 1.99 8.54 -7.56
N LEU A 132 2.90 8.94 -6.67
CA LEU A 132 2.52 9.60 -5.42
C LEU A 132 1.89 10.98 -5.67
N GLN A 133 2.37 11.72 -6.68
CA GLN A 133 1.74 12.98 -7.10
C GLN A 133 0.32 12.74 -7.62
N LEU A 134 0.11 11.76 -8.51
CA LEU A 134 -1.21 11.36 -8.98
C LEU A 134 -2.14 10.95 -7.83
N SER A 135 -1.62 10.22 -6.84
CA SER A 135 -2.40 9.86 -5.65
C SER A 135 -2.87 11.08 -4.86
N VAL A 136 -2.03 12.11 -4.72
CA VAL A 136 -2.38 13.36 -4.02
C VAL A 136 -3.41 14.19 -4.82
N GLU A 137 -3.34 14.14 -6.17
CA GLU A 137 -4.21 14.92 -7.07
C GLU A 137 -5.57 14.26 -7.31
N THR A 138 -5.68 12.94 -7.21
CA THR A 138 -6.89 12.17 -7.58
C THR A 138 -8.04 12.33 -6.58
N GLY A 139 -7.80 12.82 -5.38
CA GLY A 139 -8.88 12.90 -4.39
C GLY A 139 -8.55 13.81 -3.22
N LYS A 140 -9.18 13.54 -2.08
CA LYS A 140 -8.80 14.17 -0.82
C LYS A 140 -7.53 13.49 -0.31
N ALA A 141 -6.37 14.07 -0.62
CA ALA A 141 -5.09 13.52 -0.24
C ALA A 141 -5.03 13.22 1.26
N GLU A 142 -4.80 11.95 1.59
CA GLU A 142 -4.61 11.50 2.96
C GLU A 142 -3.20 11.88 3.45
N ILE A 143 -3.03 11.98 4.77
CA ILE A 143 -1.75 12.33 5.41
C ILE A 143 -0.62 11.42 4.92
N ASN A 144 -0.87 10.11 4.81
CA ASN A 144 0.13 9.15 4.34
C ASN A 144 0.57 9.38 2.90
N GLN A 145 -0.35 9.76 2.00
CA GLN A 145 -0.04 10.06 0.60
C GLN A 145 0.93 11.24 0.49
N LYS A 146 0.63 12.34 1.20
CA LYS A 146 1.51 13.53 1.25
C LYS A 146 2.86 13.22 1.90
N ASN A 147 2.87 12.42 2.97
CA ASN A 147 4.10 12.05 3.66
C ASN A 147 5.03 11.22 2.75
N TYR A 148 4.50 10.23 2.03
CA TYR A 148 5.30 9.45 1.09
C TYR A 148 5.80 10.29 -0.09
N LEU A 149 4.96 11.18 -0.63
CA LEU A 149 5.40 12.12 -1.67
C LEU A 149 6.52 13.03 -1.15
N ALA A 150 6.40 13.57 0.06
CA ALA A 150 7.44 14.40 0.66
C ALA A 150 8.76 13.64 0.81
N GLN A 151 8.72 12.37 1.23
CA GLN A 151 9.92 11.54 1.33
C GLN A 151 10.55 11.28 -0.05
N ALA A 152 9.75 10.97 -1.07
CA ALA A 152 10.24 10.70 -2.42
C ALA A 152 10.87 11.94 -3.08
N VAL A 153 10.23 13.11 -2.97
CA VAL A 153 10.79 14.37 -3.50
C VAL A 153 12.00 14.85 -2.70
N ASN A 154 12.07 14.57 -1.39
CA ASN A 154 13.25 14.85 -0.59
C ASN A 154 14.45 13.99 -1.03
N LYS A 155 14.22 12.72 -1.32
CA LYS A 155 15.24 11.80 -1.86
C LYS A 155 15.77 12.27 -3.21
N ASP A 156 14.95 12.96 -3.99
CA ASP A 156 15.30 13.57 -5.28
C ASP A 156 15.99 14.94 -5.15
N GLY A 157 16.26 15.41 -3.93
CA GLY A 157 16.90 16.72 -3.69
C GLY A 157 15.93 17.92 -3.71
N GLN A 158 14.63 17.73 -3.92
CA GLN A 158 13.62 18.78 -3.92
C GLN A 158 13.19 19.17 -2.49
N HIS A 159 14.14 19.62 -1.67
CA HIS A 159 13.96 19.82 -0.23
C HIS A 159 12.87 20.84 0.13
N GLU A 160 12.74 21.94 -0.64
CA GLU A 160 11.71 22.95 -0.39
C GLU A 160 10.29 22.41 -0.66
N LYS A 161 10.12 21.62 -1.72
CA LYS A 161 8.85 20.95 -2.01
C LYS A 161 8.49 19.95 -0.90
N ALA A 162 9.47 19.16 -0.44
CA ALA A 162 9.29 18.22 0.65
C ALA A 162 8.86 18.94 1.94
N ARG A 163 9.53 20.03 2.30
CA ARG A 163 9.20 20.86 3.48
C ARG A 163 7.77 21.40 3.41
N LYS A 164 7.36 21.91 2.25
CA LYS A 164 5.99 22.41 2.04
C LYS A 164 4.95 21.31 2.29
N LEU A 165 5.14 20.12 1.69
CA LEU A 165 4.25 18.97 1.87
C LEU A 165 4.16 18.53 3.34
N LEU A 166 5.30 18.46 4.04
CA LEU A 166 5.32 18.11 5.47
C LEU A 166 4.65 19.16 6.36
N ASN A 167 4.79 20.44 6.05
CA ASN A 167 4.08 21.50 6.76
C ASN A 167 2.57 21.39 6.56
N GLU A 168 2.10 21.03 5.36
CA GLU A 168 0.68 20.75 5.12
C GLU A 168 0.19 19.57 5.99
N VAL A 169 0.99 18.50 6.10
CA VAL A 169 0.69 17.33 6.94
C VAL A 169 0.56 17.74 8.41
N ILE A 170 1.54 18.47 8.94
CA ILE A 170 1.58 18.90 10.36
C ILE A 170 0.40 19.80 10.68
N ASN A 171 -0.02 20.67 9.76
CA ASN A 171 -1.13 21.58 9.95
C ASN A 171 -2.50 20.96 9.67
N THR A 172 -2.56 19.72 9.18
CA THR A 172 -3.81 19.00 8.95
C THR A 172 -4.38 18.53 10.29
N LYS A 173 -5.59 19.01 10.63
CA LYS A 173 -6.27 18.53 11.85
C LYS A 173 -6.61 17.05 11.70
N PRO A 174 -6.38 16.22 12.74
CA PRO A 174 -6.80 14.83 12.73
C PRO A 174 -8.31 14.70 12.45
N ASN A 175 -8.68 13.85 11.52
CA ASN A 175 -10.08 13.52 11.31
C ASN A 175 -10.47 12.45 12.34
N LEU A 176 -11.13 12.85 13.41
CA LEU A 176 -11.55 11.96 14.50
C LEU A 176 -12.77 11.09 14.16
N ASN A 177 -13.29 11.20 12.93
CA ASN A 177 -14.52 10.51 12.48
C ASN A 177 -14.26 9.35 11.51
N ASN A 178 -13.01 8.86 11.41
CA ASN A 178 -12.66 7.67 10.60
C ASN A 178 -12.15 6.55 11.48
#